data_264a20fcdef8263058affb464b8de87b
#
_entry.id   264a20fcdef8263058affb464b8de87b
#
_cell.length_a   1.000
_cell.length_b   1.000
_cell.length_c   1.000
_cell.angle_alpha   90.00
_cell.angle_beta   90.00
_cell.angle_gamma   90.00
#
_symmetry.space_group_name_H-M   'P 1'
#
loop_
_entity.id
_entity.type
_entity.pdbx_description
1 polymer ?
#
loop_
_entity_poly.entity_id
_entity_poly.type
_entity_poly.pdbx_seq_one_letter_code
_entity_poly.pdbx_strand_id
1 'polypeptide(L)'
;ETKAARMSDILFEDNDIVECDRALALYCNDGALFENITFSNNRVERNYPDSQRRPIHFKISERHGKGRIRNIMIRNCDFATVFPRPAEIAGFDADHTIDSLTFSNVTIGGRPVRSLDDLGAKK
;
A
#
# COMPACT_ATOMS: atom_id res chain seq x y z
N GLU A 1 -7.11 -6.00 -28.03
CA GLU A 1 -7.00 -4.78 -27.23
C GLU A 1 -7.44 -5.00 -25.80
N THR A 2 -6.63 -4.58 -24.87
CA THR A 2 -6.94 -4.75 -23.46
C THR A 2 -7.65 -3.51 -22.95
N LYS A 3 -8.87 -3.68 -22.48
CA LYS A 3 -9.58 -2.58 -21.83
C LYS A 3 -9.00 -2.38 -20.43
N ALA A 4 -8.94 -1.13 -20.01
CA ALA A 4 -8.51 -0.80 -18.66
C ALA A 4 -9.45 -1.46 -17.64
N ALA A 5 -8.90 -2.23 -16.74
CA ALA A 5 -9.67 -2.82 -15.66
C ALA A 5 -9.91 -1.79 -14.56
N ARG A 6 -10.93 -2.02 -13.77
CA ARG A 6 -11.21 -1.19 -12.61
C ARG A 6 -11.43 -2.06 -11.40
N MET A 7 -10.68 -1.78 -10.33
CA MET A 7 -10.90 -2.38 -9.02
C MET A 7 -11.34 -1.27 -8.07
N SER A 8 -12.56 -1.35 -7.57
CA SER A 8 -13.08 -0.32 -6.72
C SER A 8 -13.95 -0.87 -5.61
N ASP A 9 -14.10 -0.06 -4.55
CA ASP A 9 -14.98 -0.35 -3.43
C ASP A 9 -14.63 -1.68 -2.75
N ILE A 10 -13.32 -1.88 -2.52
CA ILE A 10 -12.79 -3.12 -1.94
C ILE A 10 -12.41 -2.88 -0.49
N LEU A 11 -12.77 -3.81 0.36
CA LEU A 11 -12.44 -3.79 1.77
C LEU A 11 -11.62 -5.03 2.13
N PHE A 12 -10.41 -4.81 2.64
CA PHE A 12 -9.57 -5.84 3.25
C PHE A 12 -9.63 -5.64 4.76
N GLU A 13 -10.29 -6.53 5.47
CA GLU A 13 -10.64 -6.32 6.86
C GLU A 13 -10.37 -7.55 7.73
N ASP A 14 -9.93 -7.30 8.96
CA ASP A 14 -9.79 -8.32 10.00
C ASP A 14 -8.83 -9.46 9.63
N ASN A 15 -7.72 -9.12 9.00
CA ASN A 15 -6.72 -10.12 8.62
C ASN A 15 -5.52 -10.10 9.55
N ASP A 16 -4.99 -11.29 9.80
CA ASP A 16 -3.67 -11.46 10.40
C ASP A 16 -2.72 -11.85 9.28
N ILE A 17 -1.74 -11.00 9.02
CA ILE A 17 -0.78 -11.19 7.94
C ILE A 17 0.56 -11.56 8.55
N VAL A 18 1.04 -12.75 8.22
CA VAL A 18 2.24 -13.32 8.82
C VAL A 18 3.23 -13.69 7.72
N GLU A 19 4.50 -13.36 7.93
CA GLU A 19 5.59 -13.75 7.02
C GLU A 19 5.38 -13.33 5.58
N CYS A 20 5.09 -12.07 5.37
CA CYS A 20 4.88 -11.54 4.03
C CYS A 20 6.06 -10.70 3.57
N ASP A 21 6.25 -10.60 2.26
CA ASP A 21 7.22 -9.68 1.68
C ASP A 21 6.71 -8.24 1.70
N ARG A 22 5.46 -8.07 1.34
CA ARG A 22 4.80 -6.77 1.34
C ARG A 22 3.42 -6.97 1.95
N ALA A 23 3.20 -6.36 3.07
CA ALA A 23 1.96 -6.60 3.81
C ALA A 23 0.74 -6.05 3.10
N LEU A 24 0.82 -4.78 2.68
CA LEU A 24 -0.25 -4.15 1.92
C LEU A 24 0.34 -3.74 0.57
N ALA A 25 -0.14 -4.32 -0.50
CA ALA A 25 0.42 -4.07 -1.82
C ALA A 25 -0.67 -3.81 -2.86
N LEU A 26 -0.45 -2.78 -3.66
CA LEU A 26 -1.28 -2.49 -4.82
C LEU A 26 -0.33 -2.20 -5.99
N TYR A 27 -0.32 -3.09 -6.96
CA TYR A 27 0.50 -2.94 -8.15
C TYR A 27 -0.39 -2.68 -9.36
N CYS A 28 -0.21 -1.53 -9.95
CA CYS A 28 -0.96 -1.15 -11.13
C CYS A 28 -0.02 -1.20 -12.33
N ASN A 29 0.06 -2.35 -12.96
CA ASN A 29 1.03 -2.62 -14.03
C ASN A 29 0.43 -2.63 -15.43
N ASP A 30 -0.89 -2.58 -15.55
CA ASP A 30 -1.57 -2.84 -16.81
C ASP A 30 -2.67 -1.84 -17.12
N GLY A 31 -2.53 -0.62 -16.63
CA GLY A 31 -3.48 0.45 -16.93
C GLY A 31 -4.75 0.44 -16.09
N ALA A 32 -4.80 -0.38 -15.06
CA ALA A 32 -6.00 -0.45 -14.23
C ALA A 32 -6.21 0.80 -13.38
N LEU A 33 -7.45 1.05 -13.02
CA LEU A 33 -7.80 2.06 -12.02
C LEU A 33 -8.14 1.34 -10.72
N PHE A 34 -7.40 1.65 -9.66
CA PHE A 34 -7.68 1.17 -8.31
C PHE A 34 -8.20 2.35 -7.50
N GLU A 35 -9.42 2.25 -7.01
CA GLU A 35 -9.98 3.34 -6.21
C GLU A 35 -10.92 2.85 -5.11
N ASN A 36 -11.09 3.66 -4.08
CA ASN A 36 -11.98 3.37 -2.97
C ASN A 36 -11.65 2.04 -2.31
N ILE A 37 -10.38 1.84 -1.98
CA ILE A 37 -9.91 0.62 -1.35
C ILE A 37 -9.56 0.93 0.11
N THR A 38 -10.07 0.12 1.01
CA THR A 38 -9.85 0.27 2.44
C THR A 38 -9.16 -0.95 3.01
N PHE A 39 -8.08 -0.72 3.74
CA PHE A 39 -7.45 -1.73 4.59
C PHE A 39 -7.81 -1.38 6.03
N SER A 40 -8.57 -2.24 6.69
CA SER A 40 -9.12 -1.94 8.00
C SER A 40 -8.90 -3.08 8.98
N ASN A 41 -8.44 -2.73 10.16
CA ASN A 41 -8.31 -3.68 11.25
C ASN A 41 -7.46 -4.91 10.89
N ASN A 42 -6.32 -4.66 10.25
CA ASN A 42 -5.38 -5.72 9.89
C ASN A 42 -4.19 -5.68 10.83
N ARG A 43 -3.70 -6.85 11.22
CA ARG A 43 -2.48 -6.97 12.00
C ARG A 43 -1.41 -7.66 11.18
N VAL A 44 -0.23 -7.06 11.16
CA VAL A 44 0.86 -7.54 10.34
C VAL A 44 2.03 -7.91 11.26
N GLU A 45 2.45 -9.15 11.18
CA GLU A 45 3.61 -9.65 11.92
C GLU A 45 4.71 -10.00 10.93
N ARG A 46 5.91 -9.52 11.23
CA ARG A 46 7.08 -9.85 10.43
C ARG A 46 7.92 -10.87 11.20
N ASN A 47 8.26 -11.92 10.52
CA ASN A 47 8.99 -13.01 11.16
C ASN A 47 10.47 -13.06 10.80
N TYR A 48 10.84 -12.59 9.62
CA TYR A 48 12.22 -12.70 9.15
C TYR A 48 12.85 -11.34 8.86
N PRO A 49 14.12 -11.15 9.22
CA PRO A 49 14.83 -9.90 8.92
C PRO A 49 15.32 -9.87 7.47
N ASP A 50 14.43 -10.06 6.54
CA ASP A 50 14.76 -10.05 5.11
C ASP A 50 14.81 -8.63 4.59
N SER A 51 15.87 -8.30 3.86
CA SER A 51 16.10 -6.95 3.37
C SER A 51 15.12 -6.48 2.29
N GLN A 52 14.33 -7.39 1.74
CA GLN A 52 13.38 -7.05 0.68
C GLN A 52 11.99 -6.70 1.20
N ARG A 53 11.73 -6.85 2.47
CA ARG A 53 10.39 -6.73 3.03
C ARG A 53 10.00 -5.29 3.29
N ARG A 54 8.78 -4.94 2.86
CA ARG A 54 8.19 -3.61 3.04
C ARG A 54 6.83 -3.70 3.72
N PRO A 55 6.46 -2.73 4.56
CA PRO A 55 5.12 -2.73 5.15
C PRO A 55 4.04 -2.41 4.12
N ILE A 56 4.30 -1.46 3.26
CA ILE A 56 3.34 -0.98 2.26
C ILE A 56 4.08 -0.78 0.94
N HIS A 57 3.47 -1.25 -0.15
CA HIS A 57 4.05 -1.07 -1.47
C HIS A 57 2.95 -0.81 -2.49
N PHE A 58 2.73 0.46 -2.81
CA PHE A 58 1.77 0.87 -3.83
C PHE A 58 2.55 1.46 -4.99
N LYS A 59 2.38 0.91 -6.17
CA LYS A 59 3.19 1.31 -7.31
C LYS A 59 2.41 1.26 -8.61
N ILE A 60 2.64 2.28 -9.43
CA ILE A 60 2.14 2.33 -10.80
C ILE A 60 3.33 2.16 -11.74
N SER A 61 3.23 1.24 -12.68
CA SER A 61 4.25 1.06 -13.71
C SER A 61 3.60 1.04 -15.08
N GLU A 62 4.41 1.00 -16.12
CA GLU A 62 3.88 1.02 -17.48
C GLU A 62 4.03 -0.30 -18.21
N ARG A 63 4.21 -1.40 -17.48
CA ARG A 63 4.51 -2.69 -18.09
C ARG A 63 3.50 -3.09 -19.17
N HIS A 64 2.22 -2.87 -18.92
CA HIS A 64 1.15 -3.17 -19.86
C HIS A 64 0.15 -2.02 -19.98
N GLY A 65 0.63 -0.80 -19.69
CA GLY A 65 -0.19 0.39 -19.67
C GLY A 65 -0.07 1.10 -18.34
N LYS A 66 -0.38 2.38 -18.33
CA LYS A 66 -0.29 3.20 -17.13
C LYS A 66 -1.66 3.30 -16.48
N GLY A 67 -1.70 3.16 -15.17
CA GLY A 67 -2.95 3.23 -14.42
C GLY A 67 -2.97 4.33 -13.38
N ARG A 68 -3.92 4.23 -12.46
CA ARG A 68 -4.06 5.19 -11.37
C ARG A 68 -4.48 4.46 -10.10
N ILE A 69 -4.04 5.00 -8.97
CA ILE A 69 -4.45 4.52 -7.64
C ILE A 69 -4.95 5.74 -6.88
N ARG A 70 -6.16 5.69 -6.35
CA ARG A 70 -6.69 6.84 -5.62
C ARG A 70 -7.73 6.44 -4.57
N ASN A 71 -7.85 7.30 -3.58
CA ASN A 71 -8.79 7.16 -2.47
C ASN A 71 -8.58 5.84 -1.74
N ILE A 72 -7.39 5.70 -1.18
CA ILE A 72 -7.01 4.53 -0.40
C ILE A 72 -7.02 4.93 1.08
N MET A 73 -7.70 4.16 1.88
CA MET A 73 -7.77 4.35 3.32
C MET A 73 -7.08 3.19 4.02
N ILE A 74 -6.17 3.50 4.93
CA ILE A 74 -5.57 2.51 5.82
C ILE A 74 -5.92 2.92 7.23
N ARG A 75 -6.70 2.09 7.91
CA ARG A 75 -7.16 2.42 9.26
C ARG A 75 -7.12 1.22 10.19
N ASN A 76 -6.85 1.48 11.45
CA ASN A 76 -6.82 0.46 12.50
C ASN A 76 -5.91 -0.70 12.10
N CYS A 77 -4.75 -0.40 11.54
CA CYS A 77 -3.78 -1.40 11.12
C CYS A 77 -2.52 -1.28 11.98
N ASP A 78 -2.05 -2.43 12.47
CA ASP A 78 -0.86 -2.48 13.31
C ASP A 78 0.18 -3.37 12.65
N PHE A 79 1.36 -2.80 12.39
CA PHE A 79 2.53 -3.52 11.94
C PHE A 79 3.41 -3.74 13.17
N ALA A 80 3.47 -4.95 13.66
CA ALA A 80 4.08 -5.28 14.96
C ALA A 80 5.53 -4.87 15.06
N THR A 81 6.27 -4.92 13.97
CA THR A 81 7.69 -4.57 13.95
C THR A 81 8.01 -3.66 12.78
N VAL A 82 9.15 -2.97 12.87
CA VAL A 82 9.69 -2.19 11.77
C VAL A 82 10.19 -3.15 10.68
N PHE A 83 9.87 -2.87 9.44
CA PHE A 83 10.32 -3.66 8.31
C PHE A 83 11.71 -3.22 7.86
N PRO A 84 12.49 -4.13 7.24
CA PRO A 84 13.86 -3.79 6.80
C PRO A 84 13.90 -2.68 5.76
N ARG A 85 12.87 -2.58 4.92
CA ARG A 85 12.76 -1.51 3.92
C ARG A 85 11.59 -0.61 4.24
N PRO A 86 11.69 0.69 3.89
CA PRO A 86 10.57 1.60 4.07
C PRO A 86 9.43 1.26 3.11
N ALA A 87 8.27 1.83 3.36
CA ALA A 87 7.17 1.78 2.41
C ALA A 87 7.60 2.43 1.10
N GLU A 88 7.07 1.94 0.00
CA GLU A 88 7.22 2.59 -1.29
C GLU A 88 5.85 2.95 -1.84
N ILE A 89 5.65 4.24 -2.13
CA ILE A 89 4.41 4.75 -2.70
C ILE A 89 4.80 5.59 -3.89
N ALA A 90 4.72 4.98 -5.07
CA ALA A 90 5.30 5.54 -6.27
C ALA A 90 4.31 5.57 -7.42
N GLY A 91 3.87 6.77 -7.78
CA GLY A 91 3.18 7.02 -9.04
C GLY A 91 4.16 6.91 -10.21
N PHE A 92 3.65 7.00 -11.41
CA PHE A 92 4.48 6.90 -12.60
C PHE A 92 4.86 8.27 -13.15
N ASP A 93 3.88 9.14 -13.37
CA ASP A 93 4.09 10.49 -13.88
C ASP A 93 2.99 11.43 -13.37
N ALA A 94 2.92 12.65 -13.91
CA ALA A 94 1.97 13.65 -13.43
C ALA A 94 0.51 13.27 -13.65
N ASP A 95 0.24 12.43 -14.64
CA ASP A 95 -1.13 12.01 -14.97
C ASP A 95 -1.49 10.63 -14.38
N HIS A 96 -0.52 9.90 -13.88
CA HIS A 96 -0.70 8.54 -13.35
C HIS A 96 -0.14 8.49 -11.94
N THR A 97 -0.96 8.96 -11.00
CA THR A 97 -0.53 9.25 -9.64
C THR A 97 -1.24 8.37 -8.62
N ILE A 98 -0.71 8.36 -7.43
CA ILE A 98 -1.36 7.78 -6.26
C ILE A 98 -1.88 8.93 -5.43
N ASP A 99 -3.19 9.11 -5.38
CA ASP A 99 -3.83 10.24 -4.75
C ASP A 99 -4.73 9.87 -3.58
N SER A 100 -4.94 10.80 -2.68
CA SER A 100 -5.90 10.68 -1.57
C SER A 100 -5.64 9.44 -0.72
N LEU A 101 -4.41 9.30 -0.27
CA LEU A 101 -4.01 8.23 0.64
C LEU A 101 -4.17 8.74 2.07
N THR A 102 -4.98 8.04 2.86
CA THR A 102 -5.34 8.46 4.21
C THR A 102 -4.95 7.39 5.23
N PHE A 103 -4.38 7.83 6.34
CA PHE A 103 -4.03 6.97 7.47
C PHE A 103 -4.84 7.36 8.69
N SER A 104 -5.40 6.37 9.37
CA SER A 104 -6.14 6.59 10.62
C SER A 104 -5.84 5.46 11.57
N ASN A 105 -5.27 5.78 12.72
CA ASN A 105 -4.92 4.80 13.75
C ASN A 105 -4.06 3.66 13.19
N VAL A 106 -2.94 4.02 12.56
CA VAL A 106 -1.98 3.08 12.00
C VAL A 106 -0.70 3.16 12.79
N THR A 107 -0.11 2.02 13.14
CA THR A 107 1.15 1.97 13.87
C THR A 107 2.13 1.02 13.19
N ILE A 108 3.40 1.37 13.21
CA ILE A 108 4.50 0.51 12.75
C ILE A 108 5.54 0.46 13.86
N GLY A 109 5.77 -0.73 14.41
CA GLY A 109 6.69 -0.89 15.54
C GLY A 109 6.31 -0.04 16.73
N GLY A 110 5.02 0.14 16.99
CA GLY A 110 4.52 0.95 18.09
C GLY A 110 4.50 2.46 17.82
N ARG A 111 4.93 2.91 16.65
CA ARG A 111 4.98 4.34 16.31
C ARG A 111 3.82 4.70 15.40
N PRO A 112 3.09 5.78 15.71
CA PRO A 112 1.95 6.15 14.87
C PRO A 112 2.38 6.65 13.50
N VAL A 113 1.56 6.31 12.50
CA VAL A 113 1.74 6.75 11.12
C VAL A 113 0.53 7.60 10.74
N ARG A 114 0.77 8.86 10.42
CA ARG A 114 -0.30 9.80 10.07
C ARG A 114 -0.15 10.33 8.65
N SER A 115 1.03 10.17 8.07
CA SER A 115 1.32 10.72 6.74
C SER A 115 2.43 9.91 6.09
N LEU A 116 2.70 10.22 4.83
CA LEU A 116 3.79 9.58 4.08
C LEU A 116 5.15 9.82 4.74
N ASP A 117 5.33 10.97 5.37
CA ASP A 117 6.61 11.27 6.03
C ASP A 117 6.89 10.29 7.17
N ASP A 118 5.86 9.88 7.89
CA ASP A 118 6.02 8.94 9.00
C ASP A 118 6.40 7.53 8.52
N LEU A 119 6.14 7.23 7.27
CA LEU A 119 6.51 5.94 6.68
C LEU A 119 7.96 5.90 6.22
N GLY A 120 8.64 7.05 6.13
CA GLY A 120 9.90 7.13 5.43
C GLY A 120 9.76 6.72 3.98
N ALA A 121 8.59 6.95 3.40
CA ALA A 121 8.25 6.44 2.10
C ALA A 121 9.10 7.04 1.00
N LYS A 122 9.52 6.18 0.11
CA LYS A 122 10.20 6.60 -1.10
C LYS A 122 9.15 7.04 -2.11
N LYS A 123 9.28 8.24 -2.55
CA LYS A 123 8.35 8.83 -3.52
C LYS A 123 8.82 8.62 -4.95
#